data_652c89eac73495559ae2cf6520043d29
#
_entry.id   652c89eac73495559ae2cf6520043d29
#
_cell.length_a   1.000
_cell.length_b   1.000
_cell.length_c   1.000
_cell.angle_alpha   90.00
_cell.angle_beta   90.00
_cell.angle_gamma   90.00
#
_symmetry.space_group_name_H-M   'P 1'
#
loop_
_entity.id
_entity.type
_entity.pdbx_description
1 polymer ?
#
loop_
_entity_poly.entity_id
_entity_poly.type
_entity_poly.pdbx_seq_one_letter_code
_entity_poly.pdbx_strand_id
1 'polypeptide(L)'
;MPTRALCMSTLPDMRAATGGFVLLMALRYNRPIVKRLAFGAPPATMTRPRVIAIDGPVAAGKTTVGRLLARKLRYRFVDTGVMYRAVTWLALQRKVDLDDASGLSNLARHARIELKPATRPASGRAMVVDGQDVTARLRLPRVERAVSIVSRVRGVRTALVRLQRRMADDGGVVMVGRDIGTVVLPHADIKVYLRASPEERARRRSLEVREAGHAASYETILRDIQRRDRLDSERAVSPLRRAPDARVVNTDGLTLEQVVAEILEMVDAPE
;
A
#
# COMPACT_ATOMS: atom_id res chain seq x y z
N MET A 1 -2.13 -17.42 -72.05
CA MET A 1 -3.17 -18.41 -72.35
C MET A 1 -3.28 -19.41 -71.25
N PRO A 2 -4.44 -19.92 -70.85
CA PRO A 2 -5.75 -19.30 -70.73
C PRO A 2 -6.29 -19.40 -69.22
N THR A 3 -7.06 -18.46 -68.82
CA THR A 3 -8.51 -18.32 -68.62
C THR A 3 -9.32 -19.49 -68.04
N ARG A 4 -10.05 -19.18 -66.93
CA ARG A 4 -11.48 -19.48 -66.67
C ARG A 4 -11.75 -19.04 -65.22
N ALA A 5 -12.49 -18.03 -64.91
CA ALA A 5 -13.88 -17.63 -65.12
C ALA A 5 -14.91 -18.46 -64.32
N LEU A 6 -15.66 -17.72 -63.48
CA LEU A 6 -17.06 -17.84 -63.06
C LEU A 6 -17.51 -18.99 -62.14
N CYS A 7 -18.10 -18.65 -61.02
CA CYS A 7 -19.54 -18.85 -60.84
C CYS A 7 -20.09 -18.00 -59.70
N MET A 8 -21.09 -17.18 -60.00
CA MET A 8 -22.02 -16.47 -59.09
C MET A 8 -23.15 -17.45 -58.69
N SER A 9 -23.66 -17.33 -57.49
CA SER A 9 -25.07 -17.54 -57.12
C SER A 9 -25.33 -17.05 -55.72
N THR A 10 -26.00 -15.99 -55.58
CA THR A 10 -27.42 -15.70 -55.29
C THR A 10 -27.74 -15.56 -53.80
N LEU A 11 -28.05 -14.29 -53.43
CA LEU A 11 -28.80 -13.87 -52.24
C LEU A 11 -30.24 -14.38 -52.27
N PRO A 12 -30.93 -14.45 -51.15
CA PRO A 12 -32.24 -13.81 -51.09
C PRO A 12 -32.36 -12.76 -49.99
N ASP A 13 -33.04 -11.73 -50.42
CA ASP A 13 -33.63 -10.60 -49.71
C ASP A 13 -34.81 -11.08 -48.84
N MET A 14 -34.92 -10.56 -47.60
CA MET A 14 -36.22 -10.43 -46.91
C MET A 14 -36.24 -9.24 -45.97
N ARG A 15 -37.13 -8.36 -46.30
CA ARG A 15 -37.49 -7.11 -45.63
C ARG A 15 -38.26 -7.34 -44.32
N ALA A 16 -38.06 -6.38 -43.40
CA ALA A 16 -39.04 -5.72 -42.54
C ALA A 16 -39.60 -6.46 -41.31
N ALA A 17 -39.25 -5.95 -40.14
CA ALA A 17 -40.22 -5.64 -39.08
C ALA A 17 -39.66 -4.53 -38.13
N THR A 18 -40.40 -3.46 -38.07
CA THR A 18 -40.30 -2.31 -37.20
C THR A 18 -40.47 -2.70 -35.71
N GLY A 19 -39.65 -2.16 -34.82
CA GLY A 19 -39.87 -2.26 -33.40
C GLY A 19 -38.75 -1.54 -32.63
N GLY A 20 -39.02 -0.28 -32.26
CA GLY A 20 -38.07 0.53 -31.47
C GLY A 20 -37.75 -0.09 -30.13
N PHE A 21 -36.46 -0.17 -29.82
CA PHE A 21 -35.96 -0.38 -28.48
C PHE A 21 -34.91 0.67 -28.19
N VAL A 22 -35.22 1.50 -27.20
CA VAL A 22 -34.37 2.49 -26.58
C VAL A 22 -33.11 1.79 -26.09
N LEU A 23 -31.97 2.12 -26.70
CA LEU A 23 -30.67 1.62 -26.29
C LEU A 23 -30.22 2.35 -25.00
N LEU A 24 -30.55 1.77 -23.85
CA LEU A 24 -30.04 2.18 -22.57
C LEU A 24 -28.56 1.74 -22.49
N MET A 25 -27.63 2.67 -22.74
CA MET A 25 -26.19 2.44 -22.52
C MET A 25 -25.93 2.25 -21.03
N ALA A 26 -26.02 1.01 -20.56
CA ALA A 26 -25.45 0.63 -19.26
C ALA A 26 -23.92 0.61 -19.40
N LEU A 27 -23.27 1.66 -18.94
CA LEU A 27 -21.83 1.68 -18.67
C LEU A 27 -21.50 0.57 -17.66
N ARG A 28 -21.16 -0.60 -18.16
CA ARG A 28 -20.57 -1.68 -17.34
C ARG A 28 -19.20 -1.22 -16.89
N TYR A 29 -19.15 -0.70 -15.68
CA TYR A 29 -17.94 -0.49 -14.94
C TYR A 29 -17.22 -1.83 -14.78
N ASN A 30 -16.10 -1.98 -15.48
CA ASN A 30 -15.26 -3.18 -15.50
C ASN A 30 -14.66 -3.34 -14.09
N ARG A 31 -15.30 -4.13 -13.23
CA ARG A 31 -14.74 -4.53 -11.93
C ARG A 31 -13.52 -5.41 -12.23
N PRO A 32 -12.29 -5.02 -11.84
CA PRO A 32 -11.19 -5.96 -11.89
C PRO A 32 -11.52 -7.10 -10.93
N ILE A 33 -11.54 -8.32 -11.46
CA ILE A 33 -11.66 -9.55 -10.68
C ILE A 33 -10.44 -9.61 -9.77
N VAL A 34 -10.59 -9.18 -8.53
CA VAL A 34 -9.64 -9.51 -7.47
C VAL A 34 -9.84 -10.99 -7.20
N LYS A 35 -9.00 -11.85 -7.84
CA LYS A 35 -8.98 -13.28 -7.50
C LYS A 35 -8.79 -13.39 -5.99
N ARG A 36 -9.79 -13.93 -5.30
CA ARG A 36 -9.70 -14.33 -3.89
C ARG A 36 -8.51 -15.26 -3.76
N LEU A 37 -7.42 -14.75 -3.20
CA LEU A 37 -6.32 -15.62 -2.76
C LEU A 37 -6.85 -16.35 -1.53
N ALA A 38 -6.95 -17.67 -1.62
CA ALA A 38 -7.30 -18.54 -0.51
C ALA A 38 -6.19 -18.43 0.55
N PHE A 39 -6.42 -17.58 1.55
CA PHE A 39 -5.71 -17.66 2.82
C PHE A 39 -6.44 -18.70 3.67
N GLY A 40 -5.68 -19.57 4.37
CA GLY A 40 -6.27 -20.55 5.29
C GLY A 40 -7.22 -19.85 6.28
N ALA A 41 -8.26 -20.59 6.70
CA ALA A 41 -9.25 -20.08 7.63
C ALA A 41 -8.60 -19.49 8.90
N PRO A 42 -9.13 -18.39 9.44
CA PRO A 42 -8.68 -17.84 10.72
C PRO A 42 -8.92 -18.85 11.85
N PRO A 43 -8.19 -18.72 12.98
CA PRO A 43 -8.39 -19.60 14.13
C PRO A 43 -9.85 -19.54 14.61
N ALA A 44 -10.39 -20.69 15.07
CA ALA A 44 -11.81 -20.94 15.33
C ALA A 44 -12.46 -20.07 16.44
N THR A 45 -11.72 -19.22 17.11
CA THR A 45 -12.20 -18.36 18.21
C THR A 45 -12.62 -16.95 17.79
N MET A 46 -12.42 -16.55 16.54
CA MET A 46 -12.76 -15.19 16.09
C MET A 46 -14.05 -15.20 15.26
N THR A 47 -15.06 -14.50 15.74
CA THR A 47 -16.36 -14.35 15.05
C THR A 47 -16.24 -13.61 13.71
N ARG A 48 -15.24 -12.76 13.55
CA ARG A 48 -14.88 -12.10 12.29
C ARG A 48 -13.37 -11.81 12.20
N PRO A 49 -12.75 -11.79 11.00
CA PRO A 49 -11.35 -11.39 10.85
C PRO A 49 -11.15 -9.91 11.21
N ARG A 50 -10.28 -9.63 12.17
CA ARG A 50 -10.03 -8.26 12.65
C ARG A 50 -9.19 -7.44 11.67
N VAL A 51 -9.33 -6.12 11.76
CA VAL A 51 -8.52 -5.12 11.04
C VAL A 51 -7.55 -4.48 12.03
N ILE A 52 -6.25 -4.60 11.78
CA ILE A 52 -5.21 -4.07 12.66
C ILE A 52 -4.48 -2.93 11.95
N ALA A 53 -4.53 -1.74 12.56
CA ALA A 53 -3.83 -0.54 12.11
C ALA A 53 -2.57 -0.32 12.94
N ILE A 54 -1.40 -0.20 12.29
CA ILE A 54 -0.14 0.09 12.96
C ILE A 54 0.47 1.37 12.39
N ASP A 55 0.51 2.41 13.19
CA ASP A 55 1.10 3.70 12.86
C ASP A 55 2.40 3.95 13.64
N GLY A 56 3.13 4.97 13.25
CA GLY A 56 4.36 5.39 13.93
C GLY A 56 5.38 6.03 13.00
N PRO A 57 6.45 6.64 13.52
CA PRO A 57 7.45 7.38 12.77
C PRO A 57 8.31 6.48 11.86
N VAL A 58 9.17 7.08 11.05
CA VAL A 58 10.07 6.32 10.17
C VAL A 58 11.02 5.42 11.00
N ALA A 59 11.33 4.23 10.49
CA ALA A 59 12.22 3.24 11.14
C ALA A 59 11.77 2.76 12.56
N ALA A 60 10.50 2.95 12.97
CA ALA A 60 9.97 2.41 14.24
C ALA A 60 9.66 0.91 14.18
N GLY A 61 10.07 0.18 13.15
CA GLY A 61 9.87 -1.27 13.05
C GLY A 61 8.51 -1.73 12.49
N LYS A 62 7.62 -0.81 12.08
CA LYS A 62 6.24 -1.14 11.63
C LYS A 62 6.15 -2.25 10.59
N THR A 63 7.00 -2.20 9.56
CA THR A 63 6.98 -3.18 8.46
C THR A 63 7.36 -4.58 8.96
N THR A 64 8.37 -4.67 9.83
CA THR A 64 8.88 -5.94 10.38
C THR A 64 7.87 -6.52 11.36
N VAL A 65 7.40 -5.71 12.31
CA VAL A 65 6.36 -6.08 13.29
C VAL A 65 5.07 -6.49 12.59
N GLY A 66 4.56 -5.65 11.69
CA GLY A 66 3.30 -5.91 10.97
C GLY A 66 3.37 -7.17 10.10
N ARG A 67 4.50 -7.45 9.46
CA ARG A 67 4.70 -8.67 8.67
C ARG A 67 4.72 -9.92 9.54
N LEU A 68 5.41 -9.90 10.67
CA LEU A 68 5.46 -11.04 11.60
C LEU A 68 4.08 -11.27 12.24
N LEU A 69 3.41 -10.21 12.69
CA LEU A 69 2.05 -10.26 13.23
C LEU A 69 1.06 -10.85 12.23
N ALA A 70 1.04 -10.34 10.99
CA ALA A 70 0.18 -10.84 9.93
C ALA A 70 0.43 -12.33 9.63
N ARG A 71 1.69 -12.78 9.67
CA ARG A 71 2.05 -14.19 9.50
C ARG A 71 1.49 -15.06 10.63
N LYS A 72 1.66 -14.62 11.90
CA LYS A 72 1.15 -15.37 13.07
C LYS A 72 -0.38 -15.48 13.05
N LEU A 73 -1.07 -14.40 12.66
CA LEU A 73 -2.54 -14.37 12.58
C LEU A 73 -3.09 -14.93 11.26
N ARG A 74 -2.25 -15.30 10.30
CA ARG A 74 -2.65 -15.68 8.93
C ARG A 74 -3.45 -14.57 8.23
N TYR A 75 -3.13 -13.32 8.52
CA TYR A 75 -3.74 -12.12 7.95
C TYR A 75 -2.94 -11.61 6.74
N ARG A 76 -3.61 -10.81 5.92
CA ARG A 76 -2.95 -10.06 4.85
C ARG A 76 -2.09 -8.95 5.46
N PHE A 77 -0.91 -8.72 4.89
CA PHE A 77 -0.05 -7.61 5.28
C PHE A 77 -0.05 -6.54 4.19
N VAL A 78 -0.27 -5.28 4.57
CA VAL A 78 -0.27 -4.11 3.67
C VAL A 78 0.65 -3.03 4.24
N ASP A 79 1.75 -2.75 3.53
CA ASP A 79 2.63 -1.60 3.81
C ASP A 79 2.23 -0.44 2.89
N THR A 80 1.50 0.55 3.42
CA THR A 80 1.04 1.68 2.63
C THR A 80 2.17 2.57 2.14
N GLY A 81 3.30 2.62 2.85
CA GLY A 81 4.49 3.34 2.43
C GLY A 81 5.05 2.86 1.08
N VAL A 82 4.87 1.59 0.76
CA VAL A 82 5.25 1.02 -0.54
C VAL A 82 4.40 1.61 -1.67
N MET A 83 3.10 1.87 -1.42
CA MET A 83 2.20 2.47 -2.41
C MET A 83 2.56 3.92 -2.72
N TYR A 84 2.88 4.72 -1.69
CA TYR A 84 3.38 6.09 -1.90
C TYR A 84 4.71 6.12 -2.65
N ARG A 85 5.62 5.19 -2.35
CA ARG A 85 6.87 5.04 -3.12
C ARG A 85 6.61 4.65 -4.57
N ALA A 86 5.59 3.83 -4.83
CA ALA A 86 5.20 3.45 -6.19
C ALA A 86 4.77 4.67 -7.01
N VAL A 87 3.90 5.53 -6.47
CA VAL A 87 3.51 6.80 -7.11
C VAL A 87 4.72 7.72 -7.28
N THR A 88 5.58 7.82 -6.27
CA THR A 88 6.80 8.62 -6.34
C THR A 88 7.75 8.12 -7.44
N TRP A 89 7.97 6.83 -7.51
CA TRP A 89 8.78 6.23 -8.57
C TRP A 89 8.20 6.55 -9.96
N LEU A 90 6.89 6.41 -10.12
CA LEU A 90 6.21 6.69 -11.39
C LEU A 90 6.32 8.18 -11.76
N ALA A 91 6.17 9.09 -10.79
CA ALA A 91 6.34 10.54 -11.00
C ALA A 91 7.76 10.86 -11.49
N LEU A 92 8.78 10.29 -10.85
CA LEU A 92 10.17 10.46 -11.27
C LEU A 92 10.45 9.86 -12.65
N GLN A 93 9.85 8.71 -12.99
CA GLN A 93 9.98 8.10 -14.31
C GLN A 93 9.34 8.94 -15.42
N ARG A 94 8.18 9.53 -15.14
CA ARG A 94 7.45 10.39 -16.09
C ARG A 94 7.90 11.84 -16.04
N LYS A 95 8.94 12.15 -15.25
CA LYS A 95 9.49 13.51 -15.08
C LYS A 95 8.42 14.53 -14.67
N VAL A 96 7.43 14.11 -13.88
CA VAL A 96 6.44 15.02 -13.30
C VAL A 96 7.14 15.87 -12.26
N ASP A 97 6.93 17.18 -12.31
CA ASP A 97 7.46 18.09 -11.31
C ASP A 97 6.86 17.74 -9.93
N LEU A 98 7.72 17.63 -8.93
CA LEU A 98 7.29 17.26 -7.57
C LEU A 98 6.55 18.41 -6.85
N ASP A 99 6.63 19.63 -7.37
CA ASP A 99 5.86 20.77 -6.90
C ASP A 99 4.53 20.95 -7.66
N ASP A 100 4.32 20.24 -8.77
CA ASP A 100 3.04 20.17 -9.46
C ASP A 100 2.06 19.22 -8.76
N ALA A 101 1.33 19.73 -7.77
CA ALA A 101 0.32 18.97 -7.03
C ALA A 101 -0.82 18.44 -7.94
N SER A 102 -1.14 19.12 -9.04
CA SER A 102 -2.17 18.70 -10.00
C SER A 102 -1.70 17.52 -10.83
N GLY A 103 -0.51 17.59 -11.41
CA GLY A 103 0.12 16.52 -12.16
C GLY A 103 0.32 15.27 -11.32
N LEU A 104 0.81 15.40 -10.07
CA LEU A 104 0.95 14.29 -9.13
C LEU A 104 -0.39 13.65 -8.78
N SER A 105 -1.44 14.46 -8.57
CA SER A 105 -2.78 13.98 -8.27
C SER A 105 -3.39 13.24 -9.45
N ASN A 106 -3.20 13.76 -10.66
CA ASN A 106 -3.65 13.13 -11.89
C ASN A 106 -2.93 11.79 -12.12
N LEU A 107 -1.61 11.78 -11.94
CA LEU A 107 -0.80 10.57 -12.01
C LEU A 107 -1.31 9.47 -11.07
N ALA A 108 -1.53 9.81 -9.78
CA ALA A 108 -1.99 8.86 -8.77
C ALA A 108 -3.39 8.31 -9.05
N ARG A 109 -4.28 9.09 -9.66
CA ARG A 109 -5.63 8.64 -10.04
C ARG A 109 -5.65 7.63 -11.17
N HIS A 110 -4.74 7.75 -12.13
CA HIS A 110 -4.69 6.90 -13.32
C HIS A 110 -3.67 5.76 -13.23
N ALA A 111 -2.73 5.82 -12.28
CA ALA A 111 -1.77 4.76 -12.07
C ALA A 111 -2.45 3.47 -11.63
N ARG A 112 -2.15 2.39 -12.32
CA ARG A 112 -2.59 1.04 -11.95
C ARG A 112 -1.59 0.45 -10.96
N ILE A 113 -1.91 0.53 -9.67
CA ILE A 113 -1.06 0.05 -8.58
C ILE A 113 -1.63 -1.26 -8.03
N GLU A 114 -0.84 -2.33 -8.10
CA GLU A 114 -1.26 -3.68 -7.69
C GLU A 114 -0.19 -4.33 -6.79
N LEU A 115 -0.64 -5.03 -5.74
CA LEU A 115 0.18 -5.93 -4.96
C LEU A 115 -0.08 -7.36 -5.45
N LYS A 116 0.89 -7.94 -6.17
CA LYS A 116 0.80 -9.31 -6.69
C LYS A 116 1.68 -10.26 -5.87
N PRO A 117 1.41 -11.58 -5.87
CA PRO A 117 2.39 -12.56 -5.41
C PRO A 117 3.71 -12.33 -6.17
N ALA A 118 4.83 -12.35 -5.46
CA ALA A 118 6.12 -12.22 -6.12
C ALA A 118 6.42 -13.49 -6.92
N THR A 119 7.03 -13.32 -8.08
CA THR A 119 7.51 -14.45 -8.91
C THR A 119 8.64 -15.22 -8.24
N ARG A 120 9.36 -14.59 -7.29
CA ARG A 120 10.40 -15.22 -6.47
C ARG A 120 9.87 -15.42 -5.05
N PRO A 121 9.88 -16.66 -4.49
CA PRO A 121 9.32 -16.97 -3.18
C PRO A 121 9.87 -16.12 -2.03
N ALA A 122 11.14 -15.74 -2.07
CA ALA A 122 11.81 -14.94 -1.03
C ALA A 122 11.27 -13.50 -0.91
N SER A 123 10.61 -12.96 -1.94
CA SER A 123 10.17 -11.56 -1.97
C SER A 123 8.76 -11.34 -1.42
N GLY A 124 7.99 -12.39 -1.20
CA GLY A 124 6.63 -12.36 -0.67
C GLY A 124 5.61 -11.73 -1.63
N ARG A 125 5.64 -10.41 -1.81
CA ARG A 125 4.73 -9.67 -2.72
C ARG A 125 5.51 -8.70 -3.59
N ALA A 126 5.08 -8.59 -4.84
CA ALA A 126 5.60 -7.64 -5.82
C ALA A 126 4.68 -6.42 -5.91
N MET A 127 5.27 -5.22 -5.96
CA MET A 127 4.57 -4.00 -6.31
C MET A 127 4.62 -3.81 -7.82
N VAL A 128 3.46 -3.90 -8.46
CA VAL A 128 3.32 -3.71 -9.90
C VAL A 128 2.66 -2.36 -10.17
N VAL A 129 3.29 -1.55 -11.02
CA VAL A 129 2.77 -0.24 -11.45
C VAL A 129 2.67 -0.25 -12.96
N ASP A 130 1.48 0.00 -13.48
CA ASP A 130 1.17 0.00 -14.93
C ASP A 130 1.71 -1.27 -15.64
N GLY A 131 1.58 -2.42 -14.97
CA GLY A 131 2.03 -3.72 -15.49
C GLY A 131 3.51 -4.06 -15.21
N GLN A 132 4.33 -3.12 -14.73
CA GLN A 132 5.75 -3.32 -14.44
C GLN A 132 6.00 -3.63 -12.97
N ASP A 133 6.77 -4.68 -12.66
CA ASP A 133 7.29 -4.91 -11.31
C ASP A 133 8.36 -3.87 -10.96
N VAL A 134 8.06 -3.06 -9.96
CA VAL A 134 8.92 -1.97 -9.50
C VAL A 134 9.50 -2.20 -8.10
N THR A 135 9.28 -3.36 -7.52
CA THR A 135 9.58 -3.68 -6.11
C THR A 135 11.00 -3.29 -5.70
N ALA A 136 12.00 -3.69 -6.50
CA ALA A 136 13.40 -3.38 -6.23
C ALA A 136 13.73 -1.87 -6.35
N ARG A 137 12.90 -1.12 -7.08
CA ARG A 137 13.14 0.31 -7.37
C ARG A 137 12.58 1.25 -6.31
N LEU A 138 11.70 0.75 -5.43
CA LEU A 138 10.99 1.57 -4.45
C LEU A 138 11.88 2.06 -3.30
N ARG A 139 13.04 1.43 -3.10
CA ARG A 139 14.00 1.82 -2.07
C ARG A 139 15.23 2.57 -2.62
N LEU A 140 15.19 2.95 -3.89
CA LEU A 140 16.25 3.79 -4.47
C LEU A 140 16.35 5.13 -3.73
N PRO A 141 17.55 5.67 -3.50
CA PRO A 141 17.75 6.92 -2.75
C PRO A 141 16.91 8.09 -3.29
N ARG A 142 16.75 8.20 -4.62
CA ARG A 142 15.92 9.24 -5.24
C ARG A 142 14.44 9.13 -4.86
N VAL A 143 13.89 7.90 -4.75
CA VAL A 143 12.50 7.66 -4.34
C VAL A 143 12.34 7.97 -2.84
N GLU A 144 13.28 7.52 -2.01
CA GLU A 144 13.26 7.76 -0.56
C GLU A 144 13.33 9.26 -0.23
N ARG A 145 14.09 10.06 -0.99
CA ARG A 145 14.16 11.53 -0.80
C ARG A 145 12.86 12.23 -1.19
N ALA A 146 12.19 11.77 -2.26
CA ALA A 146 11.03 12.41 -2.84
C ALA A 146 9.69 11.98 -2.21
N VAL A 147 9.61 10.80 -1.58
CA VAL A 147 8.34 10.22 -1.12
C VAL A 147 7.58 11.10 -0.12
N SER A 148 8.29 11.83 0.76
CA SER A 148 7.64 12.74 1.72
C SER A 148 7.00 13.94 1.02
N ILE A 149 7.57 14.41 -0.11
CA ILE A 149 6.99 15.47 -0.92
C ILE A 149 5.70 14.99 -1.58
N VAL A 150 5.76 13.87 -2.29
CA VAL A 150 4.60 13.30 -3.01
C VAL A 150 3.48 12.90 -2.04
N SER A 151 3.82 12.35 -0.87
CA SER A 151 2.83 11.88 0.12
C SER A 151 2.06 13.00 0.83
N ARG A 152 2.50 14.26 0.78
CA ARG A 152 1.75 15.41 1.32
C ARG A 152 0.66 15.93 0.37
N VAL A 153 0.70 15.54 -0.91
CA VAL A 153 -0.26 16.01 -1.92
C VAL A 153 -1.65 15.40 -1.68
N ARG A 154 -2.65 16.25 -1.44
CA ARG A 154 -4.03 15.83 -1.10
C ARG A 154 -4.60 14.84 -2.13
N GLY A 155 -4.48 15.12 -3.43
CA GLY A 155 -5.03 14.26 -4.49
C GLY A 155 -4.36 12.88 -4.56
N VAL A 156 -3.05 12.79 -4.33
CA VAL A 156 -2.32 11.51 -4.21
C VAL A 156 -2.87 10.71 -3.04
N ARG A 157 -3.06 11.34 -1.88
CA ARG A 157 -3.62 10.69 -0.70
C ARG A 157 -5.03 10.18 -0.95
N THR A 158 -5.91 11.02 -1.52
CA THR A 158 -7.30 10.64 -1.83
C THR A 158 -7.36 9.39 -2.70
N ALA A 159 -6.51 9.31 -3.74
CA ALA A 159 -6.44 8.15 -4.63
C ALA A 159 -5.97 6.89 -3.88
N LEU A 160 -4.88 7.00 -3.11
CA LEU A 160 -4.30 5.87 -2.40
C LEU A 160 -5.14 5.40 -1.20
N VAL A 161 -5.75 6.30 -0.43
CA VAL A 161 -6.63 5.93 0.69
C VAL A 161 -7.82 5.10 0.20
N ARG A 162 -8.43 5.45 -0.94
CA ARG A 162 -9.48 4.62 -1.54
C ARG A 162 -9.02 3.20 -1.83
N LEU A 163 -7.81 3.06 -2.37
CA LEU A 163 -7.23 1.75 -2.66
C LEU A 163 -6.92 0.96 -1.38
N GLN A 164 -6.35 1.63 -0.37
CA GLN A 164 -6.02 1.06 0.93
C GLN A 164 -7.27 0.55 1.65
N ARG A 165 -8.36 1.32 1.67
CA ARG A 165 -9.65 0.91 2.26
C ARG A 165 -10.18 -0.36 1.61
N ARG A 166 -10.23 -0.42 0.28
CA ARG A 166 -10.63 -1.64 -0.44
C ARG A 166 -9.79 -2.87 -0.09
N MET A 167 -8.51 -2.67 0.25
CA MET A 167 -7.66 -3.78 0.71
C MET A 167 -8.03 -4.29 2.10
N ALA A 168 -8.82 -3.54 2.87
CA ALA A 168 -9.25 -3.89 4.21
C ALA A 168 -10.71 -4.38 4.29
N ASP A 169 -11.51 -4.24 3.22
CA ASP A 169 -12.95 -4.50 3.23
C ASP A 169 -13.34 -5.91 3.72
N ASP A 170 -12.53 -6.93 3.43
CA ASP A 170 -12.80 -8.31 3.87
C ASP A 170 -12.26 -8.62 5.28
N GLY A 171 -11.72 -7.67 6.02
CA GLY A 171 -11.02 -7.92 7.28
C GLY A 171 -9.75 -8.77 7.14
N GLY A 172 -9.27 -9.36 8.24
CA GLY A 172 -8.06 -10.20 8.24
C GLY A 172 -6.84 -9.49 7.65
N VAL A 173 -6.58 -8.25 8.08
CA VAL A 173 -5.50 -7.43 7.56
C VAL A 173 -4.72 -6.72 8.66
N VAL A 174 -3.41 -6.72 8.52
CA VAL A 174 -2.48 -5.83 9.24
C VAL A 174 -1.99 -4.78 8.28
N MET A 175 -2.39 -3.53 8.49
CA MET A 175 -2.01 -2.39 7.65
C MET A 175 -1.09 -1.46 8.42
N VAL A 176 0.05 -1.10 7.81
CA VAL A 176 1.03 -0.23 8.46
C VAL A 176 1.23 1.08 7.70
N GLY A 177 1.39 2.19 8.44
CA GLY A 177 1.58 3.51 7.84
C GLY A 177 1.93 4.63 8.80
N ARG A 178 1.27 5.79 8.61
CA ARG A 178 1.45 7.02 9.40
C ARG A 178 0.13 7.57 9.94
N ASP A 179 -0.97 7.21 9.28
CA ASP A 179 -2.29 7.74 9.50
C ASP A 179 -3.37 6.66 9.26
N ILE A 180 -2.99 5.40 9.51
CA ILE A 180 -3.91 4.28 9.27
C ILE A 180 -5.08 4.35 10.24
N GLY A 181 -4.80 4.41 11.54
CA GLY A 181 -5.82 4.47 12.57
C GLY A 181 -6.55 5.82 12.68
N THR A 182 -6.00 6.90 12.08
CA THR A 182 -6.63 8.23 12.13
C THR A 182 -7.43 8.57 10.89
N VAL A 183 -7.01 8.12 9.70
CA VAL A 183 -7.59 8.56 8.41
C VAL A 183 -7.99 7.39 7.52
N VAL A 184 -7.12 6.39 7.35
CA VAL A 184 -7.36 5.31 6.40
C VAL A 184 -8.45 4.37 6.92
N LEU A 185 -8.26 3.85 8.13
CA LEU A 185 -9.13 2.87 8.81
C LEU A 185 -9.46 3.37 10.23
N PRO A 186 -10.23 4.47 10.36
CA PRO A 186 -10.55 5.07 11.66
C PRO A 186 -11.41 4.14 12.54
N HIS A 187 -11.98 3.10 11.97
CA HIS A 187 -12.77 2.07 12.66
C HIS A 187 -12.05 0.71 12.69
N ALA A 188 -10.69 0.70 12.60
CA ALA A 188 -9.92 -0.52 12.79
C ALA A 188 -10.17 -1.09 14.19
N ASP A 189 -10.32 -2.43 14.29
CA ASP A 189 -10.61 -3.11 15.54
C ASP A 189 -9.46 -2.93 16.56
N ILE A 190 -8.24 -2.89 16.07
CA ILE A 190 -7.04 -2.69 16.90
C ILE A 190 -6.18 -1.61 16.28
N LYS A 191 -5.82 -0.61 17.08
CA LYS A 191 -4.94 0.47 16.68
C LYS A 191 -3.69 0.50 17.57
N VAL A 192 -2.53 0.42 16.93
CA VAL A 192 -1.23 0.43 17.59
C VAL A 192 -0.41 1.59 17.06
N TYR A 193 0.21 2.33 17.97
CA TYR A 193 1.19 3.35 17.65
C TYR A 193 2.56 2.91 18.12
N LEU A 194 3.42 2.48 17.20
CA LEU A 194 4.80 2.10 17.53
C LEU A 194 5.64 3.37 17.75
N ARG A 195 6.30 3.43 18.89
CA ARG A 195 7.21 4.51 19.27
C ARG A 195 8.61 3.96 19.47
N ALA A 196 9.62 4.71 19.04
CA ALA A 196 11.01 4.50 19.37
C ALA A 196 11.74 5.86 19.34
N SER A 197 12.77 6.01 20.13
CA SER A 197 13.63 7.20 20.14
C SER A 197 14.27 7.41 18.76
N PRO A 198 14.52 8.64 18.32
CA PRO A 198 15.22 8.91 17.07
C PRO A 198 16.58 8.20 17.00
N GLU A 199 17.28 8.09 18.12
CA GLU A 199 18.59 7.47 18.27
C GLU A 199 18.51 5.96 18.02
N GLU A 200 17.56 5.27 18.64
CA GLU A 200 17.36 3.83 18.43
C GLU A 200 16.95 3.52 16.98
N ARG A 201 16.10 4.36 16.39
CA ARG A 201 15.71 4.22 14.98
C ARG A 201 16.90 4.46 14.03
N ALA A 202 17.77 5.41 14.34
CA ALA A 202 18.99 5.65 13.59
C ALA A 202 19.97 4.48 13.72
N ARG A 203 20.11 3.92 14.93
CA ARG A 203 20.94 2.73 15.17
C ARG A 203 20.45 1.53 14.33
N ARG A 204 19.15 1.22 14.38
CA ARG A 204 18.54 0.15 13.57
C ARG A 204 18.77 0.37 12.08
N ARG A 205 18.55 1.60 11.62
CA ARG A 205 18.72 1.93 10.20
C ARG A 205 20.18 1.88 9.76
N SER A 206 21.13 2.23 10.62
CA SER A 206 22.57 2.08 10.33
C SER A 206 22.97 0.63 10.12
N LEU A 207 22.42 -0.28 10.92
CA LEU A 207 22.65 -1.72 10.75
C LEU A 207 22.08 -2.21 9.42
N GLU A 208 20.82 -1.88 9.11
CA GLU A 208 20.20 -2.25 7.81
C GLU A 208 21.02 -1.76 6.60
N VAL A 209 21.56 -0.53 6.67
CA VAL A 209 22.35 0.07 5.58
C VAL A 209 23.69 -0.66 5.41
N ARG A 210 24.34 -1.01 6.52
CA ARG A 210 25.61 -1.78 6.51
C ARG A 210 25.41 -3.20 5.97
N GLU A 211 24.34 -3.89 6.42
CA GLU A 211 23.99 -5.23 5.93
C GLU A 211 23.68 -5.24 4.42
N ALA A 212 23.15 -4.13 3.90
CA ALA A 212 22.93 -3.94 2.47
C ALA A 212 24.20 -3.55 1.68
N GLY A 213 25.38 -3.52 2.33
CA GLY A 213 26.65 -3.19 1.71
C GLY A 213 26.85 -1.70 1.41
N HIS A 214 26.08 -0.82 2.05
CA HIS A 214 26.18 0.62 1.85
C HIS A 214 26.83 1.31 3.05
N ALA A 215 27.58 2.40 2.78
CA ALA A 215 28.12 3.27 3.79
C ALA A 215 27.21 4.48 4.00
N ALA A 216 26.81 4.72 5.24
CA ALA A 216 26.19 5.97 5.65
C ALA A 216 26.56 6.28 7.10
N SER A 217 26.87 7.55 7.42
CA SER A 217 27.18 7.91 8.80
C SER A 217 25.91 7.89 9.64
N TYR A 218 26.04 7.55 10.91
CA TYR A 218 24.96 7.55 11.88
C TYR A 218 24.29 8.93 11.96
N GLU A 219 25.09 9.99 11.98
CA GLU A 219 24.62 11.37 12.09
C GLU A 219 23.78 11.77 10.89
N THR A 220 24.15 11.31 9.69
CA THR A 220 23.38 11.57 8.47
C THR A 220 22.04 10.84 8.53
N ILE A 221 22.05 9.59 8.99
CA ILE A 221 20.82 8.79 9.16
C ILE A 221 19.91 9.43 10.21
N LEU A 222 20.45 9.86 11.34
CA LEU A 222 19.69 10.51 12.42
C LEU A 222 19.04 11.82 11.93
N ARG A 223 19.79 12.67 11.25
CA ARG A 223 19.25 13.92 10.65
C ARG A 223 18.14 13.63 9.64
N ASP A 224 18.30 12.62 8.80
CA ASP A 224 17.28 12.23 7.83
C ASP A 224 16.00 11.71 8.50
N ILE A 225 16.12 10.92 9.58
CA ILE A 225 14.99 10.46 10.38
C ILE A 225 14.25 11.65 10.99
N GLN A 226 14.96 12.56 11.67
CA GLN A 226 14.38 13.74 12.31
C GLN A 226 13.68 14.66 11.27
N ARG A 227 14.32 14.88 10.12
CA ARG A 227 13.73 15.65 9.02
C ARG A 227 12.42 15.01 8.52
N ARG A 228 12.40 13.69 8.32
CA ARG A 228 11.21 12.96 7.84
C ARG A 228 10.09 12.97 8.87
N ASP A 229 10.40 12.78 10.14
CA ASP A 229 9.41 12.83 11.21
C ASP A 229 8.74 14.21 11.28
N ARG A 230 9.53 15.28 11.14
CA ARG A 230 9.01 16.65 11.07
C ARG A 230 8.07 16.82 9.88
N LEU A 231 8.50 16.43 8.66
CA LEU A 231 7.68 16.51 7.46
C LEU A 231 6.38 15.67 7.56
N ASP A 232 6.44 14.49 8.19
CA ASP A 232 5.28 13.63 8.37
C ASP A 232 4.31 14.19 9.44
N SER A 233 4.81 14.83 10.49
CA SER A 233 4.00 15.36 11.59
C SER A 233 3.40 16.74 11.30
N GLU A 234 4.11 17.60 10.54
CA GLU A 234 3.70 18.98 10.25
C GLU A 234 2.88 19.10 8.95
N ARG A 235 2.73 18.04 8.18
CA ARG A 235 1.95 18.11 6.94
C ARG A 235 0.49 18.48 7.21
N ALA A 236 -0.06 19.38 6.39
CA ALA A 236 -1.44 19.86 6.53
C ALA A 236 -2.51 18.78 6.32
N VAL A 237 -2.20 17.73 5.53
CA VAL A 237 -3.13 16.64 5.22
C VAL A 237 -2.65 15.35 5.84
N SER A 238 -3.48 14.74 6.70
CA SER A 238 -3.21 13.46 7.38
C SER A 238 -1.84 13.44 8.10
N PRO A 239 -1.57 14.35 9.04
CA PRO A 239 -0.30 14.35 9.79
C PRO A 239 -0.08 13.04 10.52
N LEU A 240 1.18 12.68 10.75
CA LEU A 240 1.54 11.58 11.65
C LEU A 240 1.09 11.94 13.07
N ARG A 241 0.02 11.31 13.53
CA ARG A 241 -0.53 11.47 14.87
C ARG A 241 -1.01 10.13 15.39
N ARG A 242 -0.92 9.94 16.69
CA ARG A 242 -1.53 8.81 17.37
C ARG A 242 -3.05 8.95 17.32
N ALA A 243 -3.77 7.92 16.93
CA ALA A 243 -5.23 7.87 17.11
C ALA A 243 -5.56 7.87 18.60
N PRO A 244 -6.66 8.55 19.05
CA PRO A 244 -7.00 8.67 20.48
C PRO A 244 -7.11 7.31 21.19
N ASP A 245 -7.65 6.32 20.48
CA ASP A 245 -7.87 4.95 20.92
C ASP A 245 -6.71 3.98 20.60
N ALA A 246 -5.59 4.49 20.06
CA ALA A 246 -4.44 3.64 19.79
C ALA A 246 -3.62 3.36 21.03
N ARG A 247 -3.28 2.09 21.25
CA ARG A 247 -2.27 1.69 22.24
C ARG A 247 -0.87 2.06 21.75
N VAL A 248 -0.08 2.62 22.65
CA VAL A 248 1.33 2.97 22.37
C VAL A 248 2.20 1.81 22.80
N VAL A 249 3.01 1.30 21.87
CA VAL A 249 4.04 0.30 22.15
C VAL A 249 5.41 0.96 21.95
N ASN A 250 6.17 1.11 23.03
CA ASN A 250 7.55 1.58 22.95
C ASN A 250 8.45 0.42 22.60
N THR A 251 9.16 0.54 21.49
CA THR A 251 10.00 -0.56 20.97
C THR A 251 11.48 -0.41 21.34
N ASP A 252 11.86 0.63 22.11
CA ASP A 252 13.23 0.79 22.58
C ASP A 252 13.59 -0.36 23.52
N GLY A 253 14.71 -1.02 23.27
CA GLY A 253 15.21 -2.13 24.08
C GLY A 253 14.43 -3.46 23.93
N LEU A 254 13.33 -3.47 23.16
CA LEU A 254 12.56 -4.69 22.94
C LEU A 254 13.01 -5.46 21.70
N THR A 255 12.94 -6.78 21.77
CA THR A 255 13.07 -7.65 20.59
C THR A 255 11.81 -7.59 19.73
N LEU A 256 11.92 -8.00 18.49
CA LEU A 256 10.77 -8.09 17.57
C LEU A 256 9.66 -8.98 18.14
N GLU A 257 10.04 -10.11 18.72
CA GLU A 257 9.14 -11.10 19.29
C GLU A 257 8.38 -10.54 20.49
N GLN A 258 9.03 -9.78 21.36
CA GLN A 258 8.40 -9.10 22.49
C GLN A 258 7.37 -8.08 22.04
N VAL A 259 7.72 -7.23 21.06
CA VAL A 259 6.78 -6.25 20.49
C VAL A 259 5.55 -6.93 19.87
N VAL A 260 5.77 -8.03 19.16
CA VAL A 260 4.66 -8.77 18.54
C VAL A 260 3.82 -9.50 19.58
N ALA A 261 4.42 -10.03 20.65
CA ALA A 261 3.68 -10.66 21.75
C ALA A 261 2.75 -9.65 22.43
N GLU A 262 3.25 -8.44 22.76
CA GLU A 262 2.44 -7.37 23.34
C GLU A 262 1.23 -7.00 22.45
N ILE A 263 1.41 -6.99 21.11
CA ILE A 263 0.29 -6.71 20.21
C ILE A 263 -0.69 -7.91 20.12
N LEU A 264 -0.20 -9.15 20.21
CA LEU A 264 -1.07 -10.34 20.21
C LEU A 264 -1.97 -10.38 21.44
N GLU A 265 -1.48 -9.98 22.61
CA GLU A 265 -2.30 -9.83 23.82
C GLU A 265 -3.49 -8.88 23.60
N MET A 266 -3.31 -7.82 22.80
CA MET A 266 -4.41 -6.91 22.43
C MET A 266 -5.41 -7.56 21.48
N VAL A 267 -4.94 -8.48 20.62
CA VAL A 267 -5.81 -9.21 19.67
C VAL A 267 -6.65 -10.23 20.40
N ASP A 268 -6.08 -10.90 21.41
CA ASP A 268 -6.73 -11.98 22.15
C ASP A 268 -7.61 -11.46 23.31
N ALA A 269 -7.46 -10.17 23.68
CA ALA A 269 -8.28 -9.56 24.72
C ALA A 269 -9.77 -9.59 24.33
N PRO A 270 -10.68 -9.99 25.23
CA PRO A 270 -12.11 -9.88 24.99
C PRO A 270 -12.52 -8.41 24.80
N GLU A 271 -13.56 -8.18 23.99
CA GLU A 271 -14.14 -6.85 23.75
C GLU A 271 -14.84 -6.29 25.01
#